data_dc17b255119deaa87f06b8f4cde16b9f
#
_entry.id   dc17b255119deaa87f06b8f4cde16b9f
#
_cell.length_a   1.000
_cell.length_b   1.000
_cell.length_c   1.000
_cell.angle_alpha   90.00
_cell.angle_beta   90.00
_cell.angle_gamma   90.00
#
_symmetry.space_group_name_H-M   'P 1'
#
loop_
_entity.id
_entity.type
_entity.pdbx_description
1 polymer ?
#
loop_
_entity_poly.entity_id
_entity_poly.type
_entity_poly.pdbx_seq_one_letter_code
_entity_poly.pdbx_strand_id
1 'polypeptide(L)'
;AFTGFVTDEGGTNSHTAIVSRSLGIPAVVGLGNASHLIMQDDWLIIDSDAGVVIVAPSPLLIAQYRNQQAVLLKEKKKLGKLKKTPAISLDGIEITLLANIELPEDAQAALDAGASGVGLFRSEFLFMGRTGAEQHLPTEEEQFLAYKRAVQTMKGKPVTIRTLDVGADKPLDHHEHNILNPALGLRAIRYCLKEPQIFLTQLRAILRASTFGTVHILIPMIAHAFEIDQSLAMISQ
;
A
#
# COMPACT_ATOMS: atom_id res chain seq x y z
N ALA A 1 -0.04 -21.73 -7.78
CA ALA A 1 0.53 -20.38 -7.62
C ALA A 1 0.41 -19.69 -8.98
N PHE A 2 -0.15 -18.47 -9.00
CA PHE A 2 -0.20 -17.66 -10.21
C PHE A 2 1.18 -17.08 -10.49
N THR A 3 1.62 -17.13 -11.76
CA THR A 3 2.90 -16.55 -12.19
C THR A 3 2.76 -15.16 -12.78
N GLY A 4 1.52 -14.74 -13.10
CA GLY A 4 1.13 -13.42 -13.60
C GLY A 4 -0.35 -13.41 -13.86
N PHE A 5 -0.93 -12.22 -14.08
CA PHE A 5 -2.31 -12.08 -14.52
C PHE A 5 -2.53 -10.83 -15.38
N VAL A 6 -3.61 -10.85 -16.13
CA VAL A 6 -4.05 -9.74 -16.98
C VAL A 6 -5.54 -9.48 -16.74
N THR A 7 -5.98 -8.23 -16.89
CA THR A 7 -7.40 -7.86 -16.81
C THR A 7 -7.79 -6.90 -17.91
N ASP A 8 -9.05 -6.99 -18.36
CA ASP A 8 -9.61 -6.06 -19.32
C ASP A 8 -9.97 -4.72 -18.67
N GLU A 9 -10.42 -4.75 -17.43
CA GLU A 9 -10.78 -3.58 -16.66
C GLU A 9 -9.74 -3.24 -15.60
N GLY A 10 -9.83 -2.03 -15.07
CA GLY A 10 -8.96 -1.55 -13.99
C GLY A 10 -7.90 -0.57 -14.47
N GLY A 11 -7.30 0.12 -13.51
CA GLY A 11 -6.21 1.07 -13.72
C GLY A 11 -5.04 0.79 -12.79
N THR A 12 -3.95 1.52 -12.96
CA THR A 12 -2.72 1.38 -12.17
C THR A 12 -2.92 1.57 -10.65
N ASN A 13 -4.01 2.22 -10.26
CA ASN A 13 -4.40 2.44 -8.87
C ASN A 13 -5.56 1.54 -8.40
N SER A 14 -5.96 0.55 -9.21
CA SER A 14 -6.98 -0.41 -8.81
C SER A 14 -6.46 -1.31 -7.67
N HIS A 15 -7.37 -1.81 -6.83
CA HIS A 15 -7.05 -2.75 -5.77
C HIS A 15 -6.25 -3.96 -6.28
N THR A 16 -6.64 -4.48 -7.44
CA THR A 16 -5.96 -5.60 -8.12
C THR A 16 -4.50 -5.26 -8.47
N ALA A 17 -4.24 -4.06 -9.01
CA ALA A 17 -2.88 -3.62 -9.35
C ALA A 17 -2.02 -3.41 -8.10
N ILE A 18 -2.61 -2.95 -7.00
CA ILE A 18 -1.92 -2.74 -5.73
C ILE A 18 -1.53 -4.08 -5.11
N VAL A 19 -2.48 -5.01 -5.02
CA VAL A 19 -2.24 -6.37 -4.49
C VAL A 19 -1.18 -7.11 -5.30
N SER A 20 -1.20 -6.99 -6.63
CA SER A 20 -0.19 -7.63 -7.47
C SER A 20 1.22 -7.12 -7.21
N ARG A 21 1.36 -5.80 -7.01
CA ARG A 21 2.65 -5.18 -6.65
C ARG A 21 3.15 -5.64 -5.29
N SER A 22 2.27 -5.70 -4.30
CA SER A 22 2.59 -6.20 -2.95
C SER A 22 3.04 -7.66 -2.99
N LEU A 23 2.38 -8.50 -3.79
CA LEU A 23 2.75 -9.90 -3.96
C LEU A 23 3.94 -10.13 -4.91
N GLY A 24 4.41 -9.09 -5.60
CA GLY A 24 5.49 -9.20 -6.58
C GLY A 24 5.12 -10.05 -7.80
N ILE A 25 3.82 -10.09 -8.16
CA ILE A 25 3.29 -10.85 -9.30
C ILE A 25 3.17 -9.91 -10.50
N PRO A 26 3.78 -10.22 -11.66
CA PRO A 26 3.60 -9.45 -12.88
C PRO A 26 2.12 -9.31 -13.26
N ALA A 27 1.65 -8.09 -13.50
CA ALA A 27 0.27 -7.83 -13.90
C ALA A 27 0.19 -6.71 -14.93
N VAL A 28 -0.72 -6.86 -15.89
CA VAL A 28 -1.13 -5.80 -16.80
C VAL A 28 -2.64 -5.65 -16.70
N VAL A 29 -3.12 -4.45 -16.41
CA VAL A 29 -4.54 -4.16 -16.19
C VAL A 29 -5.06 -3.17 -17.21
N GLY A 30 -6.38 -3.23 -17.50
CA GLY A 30 -7.03 -2.27 -18.40
C GLY A 30 -6.77 -2.53 -19.89
N LEU A 31 -6.59 -3.79 -20.29
CA LEU A 31 -6.33 -4.16 -21.71
C LEU A 31 -7.56 -4.06 -22.61
N GLY A 32 -8.77 -4.06 -22.03
CA GLY A 32 -10.03 -3.87 -22.71
C GLY A 32 -10.59 -5.08 -23.45
N ASN A 33 -9.74 -5.96 -23.99
CA ASN A 33 -10.17 -7.11 -24.79
C ASN A 33 -9.28 -8.35 -24.67
N ALA A 34 -8.44 -8.42 -23.64
CA ALA A 34 -7.53 -9.55 -23.43
C ALA A 34 -8.28 -10.88 -23.27
N SER A 35 -9.43 -10.86 -22.57
CA SER A 35 -10.27 -12.05 -22.38
C SER A 35 -10.82 -12.66 -23.67
N HIS A 36 -10.90 -11.88 -24.75
CA HIS A 36 -11.33 -12.33 -26.07
C HIS A 36 -10.16 -12.79 -26.96
N LEU A 37 -8.96 -12.31 -26.68
CA LEU A 37 -7.77 -12.57 -27.52
C LEU A 37 -6.91 -13.71 -26.97
N ILE A 38 -6.97 -13.98 -25.68
CA ILE A 38 -6.18 -15.01 -25.01
C ILE A 38 -7.01 -16.28 -24.88
N MET A 39 -6.53 -17.37 -25.45
CA MET A 39 -7.19 -18.66 -25.37
C MET A 39 -6.55 -19.54 -24.30
N GLN A 40 -7.28 -20.59 -23.91
CA GLN A 40 -6.73 -21.60 -23.00
C GLN A 40 -5.46 -22.21 -23.60
N ASP A 41 -4.43 -22.40 -22.76
CA ASP A 41 -3.13 -22.94 -23.10
C ASP A 41 -2.23 -22.07 -24.00
N ASP A 42 -2.62 -20.83 -24.27
CA ASP A 42 -1.76 -19.87 -24.95
C ASP A 42 -0.50 -19.56 -24.13
N TRP A 43 0.64 -19.50 -24.80
CA TRP A 43 1.87 -18.95 -24.23
C TRP A 43 1.81 -17.44 -24.21
N LEU A 44 2.05 -16.86 -23.01
CA LEU A 44 2.02 -15.42 -22.81
C LEU A 44 3.36 -14.91 -22.29
N ILE A 45 3.73 -13.71 -22.74
CA ILE A 45 4.71 -12.87 -22.05
C ILE A 45 3.92 -11.70 -21.42
N ILE A 46 4.07 -11.52 -20.12
CA ILE A 46 3.49 -10.40 -19.37
C ILE A 46 4.63 -9.51 -18.93
N ASP A 47 4.75 -8.35 -19.56
CA ASP A 47 5.73 -7.31 -19.23
C ASP A 47 5.00 -6.19 -18.49
N SER A 48 5.04 -6.26 -17.17
CA SER A 48 4.37 -5.27 -16.30
C SER A 48 5.04 -3.91 -16.33
N ASP A 49 6.33 -3.84 -16.65
CA ASP A 49 7.07 -2.57 -16.69
C ASP A 49 6.74 -1.80 -17.97
N ALA A 50 6.62 -2.51 -19.10
CA ALA A 50 6.21 -1.93 -20.37
C ALA A 50 4.68 -1.83 -20.52
N GLY A 51 3.89 -2.49 -19.65
CA GLY A 51 2.43 -2.55 -19.77
C GLY A 51 1.96 -3.37 -21.00
N VAL A 52 2.72 -4.38 -21.39
CA VAL A 52 2.50 -5.15 -22.62
C VAL A 52 2.22 -6.61 -22.31
N VAL A 53 1.27 -7.19 -23.04
CA VAL A 53 1.01 -8.63 -23.08
C VAL A 53 1.20 -9.14 -24.52
N ILE A 54 2.02 -10.17 -24.69
CA ILE A 54 2.29 -10.77 -25.99
C ILE A 54 1.71 -12.18 -25.99
N VAL A 55 0.77 -12.43 -26.90
CA VAL A 55 0.12 -13.73 -27.09
C VAL A 55 0.86 -14.52 -28.17
N ALA A 56 1.06 -15.81 -27.95
CA ALA A 56 1.77 -16.73 -28.85
C ALA A 56 3.13 -16.16 -29.34
N PRO A 57 4.05 -15.77 -28.42
CA PRO A 57 5.32 -15.15 -28.80
C PRO A 57 6.19 -16.11 -29.60
N SER A 58 6.95 -15.57 -30.58
CA SER A 58 7.92 -16.37 -31.32
C SER A 58 9.05 -16.92 -30.42
N PRO A 59 9.71 -18.02 -30.79
CA PRO A 59 10.84 -18.57 -30.01
C PRO A 59 11.96 -17.55 -29.79
N LEU A 60 12.22 -16.70 -30.77
CA LEU A 60 13.22 -15.64 -30.68
C LEU A 60 12.85 -14.61 -29.57
N LEU A 61 11.60 -14.21 -29.55
CA LEU A 61 11.10 -13.25 -28.56
C LEU A 61 11.10 -13.84 -27.14
N ILE A 62 10.73 -15.10 -27.00
CA ILE A 62 10.85 -15.83 -25.72
C ILE A 62 12.31 -15.84 -25.23
N ALA A 63 13.26 -16.12 -26.12
CA ALA A 63 14.69 -16.14 -25.77
C ALA A 63 15.17 -14.74 -25.33
N GLN A 64 14.72 -13.68 -25.98
CA GLN A 64 15.03 -12.29 -25.64
C GLN A 64 14.51 -11.94 -24.24
N TYR A 65 13.24 -12.21 -23.95
CA TYR A 65 12.65 -11.92 -22.62
C TYR A 65 13.24 -12.79 -21.51
N ARG A 66 13.61 -14.03 -21.78
CA ARG A 66 14.36 -14.87 -20.80
C ARG A 66 15.72 -14.27 -20.46
N ASN A 67 16.41 -13.72 -21.45
CA ASN A 67 17.70 -13.05 -21.24
C ASN A 67 17.53 -11.78 -20.41
N GLN A 68 16.51 -10.98 -20.70
CA GLN A 68 16.15 -9.78 -19.93
C GLN A 68 15.80 -10.13 -18.47
N GLN A 69 14.99 -11.17 -18.25
CA GLN A 69 14.67 -11.69 -16.93
C GLN A 69 15.92 -12.12 -16.15
N ALA A 70 16.87 -12.79 -16.82
CA ALA A 70 18.13 -13.20 -16.20
C ALA A 70 19.00 -12.00 -15.77
N VAL A 71 19.00 -10.92 -16.55
CA VAL A 71 19.67 -9.65 -16.20
C VAL A 71 19.02 -9.03 -14.97
N LEU A 72 17.69 -8.88 -14.97
CA LEU A 72 16.94 -8.32 -13.83
C LEU A 72 17.16 -9.13 -12.54
N LEU A 73 17.19 -10.46 -12.64
CA LEU A 73 17.49 -11.32 -11.50
C LEU A 73 18.91 -11.13 -10.95
N LYS A 74 19.91 -10.92 -11.83
CA LYS A 74 21.27 -10.60 -11.41
C LYS A 74 21.35 -9.23 -10.70
N GLU A 75 20.65 -8.24 -11.22
CA GLU A 75 20.57 -6.90 -10.59
C GLU A 75 19.88 -6.97 -9.23
N LYS A 76 18.74 -7.66 -9.12
CA LYS A 76 18.05 -7.89 -7.85
C LYS A 76 18.95 -8.58 -6.82
N LYS A 77 19.77 -9.55 -7.25
CA LYS A 77 20.77 -10.18 -6.38
C LYS A 77 21.88 -9.22 -5.93
N LYS A 78 22.33 -8.30 -6.80
CA LYS A 78 23.30 -7.26 -6.43
C LYS A 78 22.72 -6.30 -5.40
N LEU A 79 21.48 -5.82 -5.62
CA LEU A 79 20.76 -4.96 -4.68
C LEU A 79 20.56 -5.66 -3.33
N GLY A 80 20.30 -6.97 -3.33
CA GLY A 80 20.19 -7.76 -2.11
C GLY A 80 21.43 -7.72 -1.20
N LYS A 81 22.62 -7.42 -1.73
CA LYS A 81 23.85 -7.26 -0.94
C LYS A 81 23.88 -5.94 -0.18
N LEU A 82 23.13 -4.93 -0.64
CA LEU A 82 23.08 -3.62 -0.02
C LEU A 82 22.19 -3.56 1.23
N LYS A 83 21.42 -4.60 1.52
CA LYS A 83 20.47 -4.65 2.64
C LYS A 83 21.08 -4.32 4.02
N LYS A 84 22.36 -4.61 4.19
CA LYS A 84 23.11 -4.38 5.43
C LYS A 84 24.09 -3.21 5.33
N THR A 85 24.13 -2.55 4.19
CA THR A 85 25.03 -1.41 3.98
C THR A 85 24.33 -0.15 4.51
N PRO A 86 24.93 0.59 5.45
CA PRO A 86 24.38 1.87 5.89
C PRO A 86 24.23 2.83 4.70
N ALA A 87 23.11 3.55 4.65
CA ALA A 87 22.89 4.60 3.67
C ALA A 87 23.58 5.87 4.15
N ILE A 88 24.81 6.11 3.67
CA ILE A 88 25.62 7.25 4.06
C ILE A 88 25.82 8.14 2.83
N SER A 89 25.54 9.44 2.97
CA SER A 89 25.77 10.44 1.94
C SER A 89 27.27 10.72 1.73
N LEU A 90 27.65 11.40 0.65
CA LEU A 90 29.05 11.70 0.35
C LEU A 90 29.72 12.58 1.39
N ASP A 91 28.96 13.37 2.12
CA ASP A 91 29.41 14.20 3.26
C ASP A 91 29.41 13.48 4.61
N GLY A 92 29.13 12.15 4.61
CA GLY A 92 29.24 11.30 5.79
C GLY A 92 27.98 11.27 6.67
N ILE A 93 26.86 11.82 6.21
CA ILE A 93 25.60 11.82 6.97
C ILE A 93 24.87 10.49 6.74
N GLU A 94 24.49 9.81 7.83
CA GLU A 94 23.66 8.61 7.76
C GLU A 94 22.20 8.97 7.49
N ILE A 95 21.63 8.36 6.46
CA ILE A 95 20.24 8.55 6.04
C ILE A 95 19.40 7.36 6.52
N THR A 96 18.39 7.62 7.35
CA THR A 96 17.45 6.60 7.79
C THR A 96 16.50 6.21 6.66
N LEU A 97 16.52 4.95 6.25
CA LEU A 97 15.63 4.43 5.20
C LEU A 97 14.44 3.70 5.83
N LEU A 98 13.26 4.27 5.65
CA LEU A 98 12.00 3.72 6.14
C LEU A 98 11.15 3.22 4.97
N ALA A 99 10.42 2.13 5.20
CA ALA A 99 9.52 1.57 4.19
C ALA A 99 8.18 2.29 4.15
N ASN A 100 7.55 2.29 2.97
CA ASN A 100 6.15 2.63 2.79
C ASN A 100 5.39 1.32 2.53
N ILE A 101 4.40 1.01 3.34
CA ILE A 101 3.59 -0.21 3.26
C ILE A 101 2.12 0.10 3.13
N GLU A 102 1.38 -0.80 2.50
CA GLU A 102 -0.06 -0.71 2.25
C GLU A 102 -0.81 -1.80 3.02
N LEU A 103 -0.21 -2.98 3.13
CA LEU A 103 -0.76 -4.13 3.84
C LEU A 103 0.16 -4.52 5.02
N PRO A 104 -0.39 -5.11 6.09
CA PRO A 104 0.42 -5.61 7.22
C PRO A 104 1.49 -6.62 6.78
N GLU A 105 1.22 -7.40 5.73
CA GLU A 105 2.10 -8.40 5.14
C GLU A 105 3.38 -7.80 4.54
N ASP A 106 3.31 -6.56 4.04
CA ASP A 106 4.43 -5.85 3.43
C ASP A 106 5.56 -5.57 4.44
N ALA A 107 5.23 -5.56 5.75
CA ALA A 107 6.20 -5.35 6.81
C ALA A 107 7.34 -6.38 6.79
N GLN A 108 7.05 -7.64 6.42
CA GLN A 108 8.10 -8.67 6.30
C GLN A 108 9.04 -8.36 5.13
N ALA A 109 8.50 -7.97 3.99
CA ALA A 109 9.31 -7.59 2.82
C ALA A 109 10.17 -6.35 3.11
N ALA A 110 9.63 -5.37 3.83
CA ALA A 110 10.36 -4.20 4.31
C ALA A 110 11.53 -4.57 5.23
N LEU A 111 11.29 -5.46 6.19
CA LEU A 111 12.31 -5.97 7.11
C LEU A 111 13.41 -6.72 6.33
N ASP A 112 13.01 -7.58 5.40
CA ASP A 112 13.92 -8.36 4.56
C ASP A 112 14.72 -7.47 3.59
N ALA A 113 14.19 -6.34 3.20
CA ALA A 113 14.91 -5.33 2.41
C ALA A 113 15.90 -4.51 3.22
N GLY A 114 15.89 -4.60 4.55
CA GLY A 114 16.81 -3.89 5.43
C GLY A 114 16.29 -2.53 5.90
N ALA A 115 14.99 -2.26 5.81
CA ALA A 115 14.41 -1.01 6.29
C ALA A 115 14.67 -0.81 7.79
N SER A 116 14.95 0.43 8.18
CA SER A 116 15.13 0.84 9.58
C SER A 116 13.82 0.94 10.36
N GLY A 117 12.68 0.90 9.65
CA GLY A 117 11.34 0.98 10.20
C GLY A 117 10.31 1.12 9.08
N VAL A 118 9.06 1.30 9.46
CA VAL A 118 7.98 1.72 8.56
C VAL A 118 7.76 3.22 8.74
N GLY A 119 8.06 3.99 7.69
CA GLY A 119 7.86 5.45 7.67
C GLY A 119 6.44 5.85 7.33
N LEU A 120 5.72 4.97 6.64
CA LEU A 120 4.32 5.18 6.30
C LEU A 120 3.59 3.84 6.14
N PHE A 121 2.64 3.56 7.04
CA PHE A 121 1.63 2.55 6.83
C PHE A 121 0.34 3.23 6.40
N ARG A 122 -0.08 2.99 5.16
CA ARG A 122 -1.29 3.56 4.56
C ARG A 122 -2.52 2.81 5.06
N SER A 123 -3.09 3.26 6.18
CA SER A 123 -4.20 2.57 6.83
C SER A 123 -5.51 2.56 6.02
N GLU A 124 -5.64 3.45 5.03
CA GLU A 124 -6.84 3.53 4.17
C GLU A 124 -7.13 2.23 3.42
N PHE A 125 -6.13 1.40 3.15
CA PHE A 125 -6.34 0.09 2.52
C PHE A 125 -7.19 -0.87 3.37
N LEU A 126 -7.21 -0.69 4.68
CA LEU A 126 -8.10 -1.45 5.56
C LEU A 126 -9.59 -1.07 5.38
N PHE A 127 -9.84 0.12 4.85
CA PHE A 127 -11.18 0.67 4.62
C PHE A 127 -11.68 0.44 3.19
N MET A 128 -10.79 0.06 2.26
CA MET A 128 -11.10 -0.12 0.84
C MET A 128 -11.42 -1.58 0.51
N GLY A 129 -12.14 -1.79 -0.61
CA GLY A 129 -12.37 -3.13 -1.15
C GLY A 129 -13.35 -4.01 -0.39
N ARG A 130 -14.08 -3.45 0.58
CA ARG A 130 -15.09 -4.16 1.36
C ARG A 130 -16.38 -4.33 0.54
N THR A 131 -16.77 -5.57 0.29
CA THR A 131 -17.96 -5.93 -0.50
C THR A 131 -18.82 -6.96 0.22
N GLY A 132 -20.13 -7.02 -0.10
CA GLY A 132 -21.02 -8.01 0.48
C GLY A 132 -21.28 -7.80 1.97
N ALA A 133 -21.08 -8.84 2.78
CA ALA A 133 -21.30 -8.80 4.24
C ALA A 133 -20.32 -7.86 4.98
N GLU A 134 -19.21 -7.44 4.32
CA GLU A 134 -18.19 -6.57 4.88
C GLU A 134 -18.36 -5.10 4.45
N GLN A 135 -19.52 -4.68 3.99
CA GLN A 135 -19.80 -3.29 3.57
C GLN A 135 -19.72 -2.24 4.69
N HIS A 136 -19.43 -2.65 5.92
CA HIS A 136 -19.25 -1.75 7.06
C HIS A 136 -17.79 -1.32 7.22
N LEU A 137 -17.59 -0.20 7.89
CA LEU A 137 -16.26 0.29 8.25
C LEU A 137 -15.51 -0.76 9.10
N PRO A 138 -14.16 -0.83 8.99
CA PRO A 138 -13.38 -1.77 9.80
C PRO A 138 -13.57 -1.47 11.29
N THR A 139 -13.88 -2.51 12.03
CA THR A 139 -14.01 -2.46 13.49
C THR A 139 -12.68 -2.10 14.15
N GLU A 140 -12.72 -1.69 15.41
CA GLU A 140 -11.51 -1.46 16.21
C GLU A 140 -10.62 -2.72 16.26
N GLU A 141 -11.23 -3.90 16.39
CA GLU A 141 -10.49 -5.16 16.49
C GLU A 141 -9.80 -5.53 15.17
N GLU A 142 -10.47 -5.38 14.05
CA GLU A 142 -9.87 -5.62 12.73
C GLU A 142 -8.67 -4.70 12.48
N GLN A 143 -8.82 -3.42 12.79
CA GLN A 143 -7.74 -2.44 12.68
C GLN A 143 -6.58 -2.76 13.63
N PHE A 144 -6.89 -3.07 14.90
CA PHE A 144 -5.91 -3.46 15.91
C PHE A 144 -5.08 -4.67 15.46
N LEU A 145 -5.73 -5.73 14.97
CA LEU A 145 -5.03 -6.94 14.51
C LEU A 145 -4.09 -6.64 13.32
N ALA A 146 -4.51 -5.79 12.38
CA ALA A 146 -3.69 -5.37 11.26
C ALA A 146 -2.45 -4.57 11.73
N TYR A 147 -2.65 -3.57 12.58
CA TYR A 147 -1.56 -2.75 13.11
C TYR A 147 -0.61 -3.57 13.99
N LYS A 148 -1.14 -4.39 14.90
CA LYS A 148 -0.37 -5.31 15.73
C LYS A 148 0.53 -6.22 14.89
N ARG A 149 -0.01 -6.80 13.82
CA ARG A 149 0.75 -7.67 12.91
C ARG A 149 1.94 -6.95 12.30
N ALA A 150 1.74 -5.74 11.78
CA ALA A 150 2.83 -4.93 11.22
C ALA A 150 3.88 -4.59 12.29
N VAL A 151 3.45 -4.13 13.48
CA VAL A 151 4.35 -3.75 14.59
C VAL A 151 5.18 -4.94 15.06
N GLN A 152 4.56 -6.10 15.28
CA GLN A 152 5.26 -7.31 15.71
C GLN A 152 6.27 -7.80 14.66
N THR A 153 5.90 -7.74 13.37
CA THR A 153 6.77 -8.14 12.26
C THR A 153 8.03 -7.27 12.21
N MET A 154 7.92 -5.99 12.56
CA MET A 154 9.07 -5.05 12.54
C MET A 154 10.06 -5.25 13.70
N LYS A 155 9.78 -6.14 14.66
CA LYS A 155 10.74 -6.58 15.71
C LYS A 155 11.38 -5.43 16.48
N GLY A 156 10.59 -4.49 16.98
CA GLY A 156 11.03 -3.34 17.75
C GLY A 156 11.44 -2.11 16.93
N LYS A 157 11.53 -2.22 15.59
CA LYS A 157 11.71 -1.06 14.71
C LYS A 157 10.42 -0.22 14.66
N PRO A 158 10.52 1.12 14.51
CA PRO A 158 9.35 1.99 14.56
C PRO A 158 8.42 1.75 13.38
N VAL A 159 7.11 1.90 13.64
CA VAL A 159 6.04 1.86 12.63
C VAL A 159 5.22 3.13 12.71
N THR A 160 5.28 3.94 11.66
CA THR A 160 4.44 5.13 11.54
C THR A 160 3.15 4.77 10.84
N ILE A 161 2.03 4.86 11.56
CA ILE A 161 0.69 4.59 11.06
C ILE A 161 0.03 5.91 10.70
N ARG A 162 -0.34 6.08 9.42
CA ARG A 162 -1.13 7.21 8.97
C ARG A 162 -2.59 6.98 9.31
N THR A 163 -3.23 7.96 9.96
CA THR A 163 -4.69 7.93 10.12
C THR A 163 -5.37 8.11 8.77
N LEU A 164 -6.65 7.79 8.72
CA LEU A 164 -7.45 7.72 7.50
C LEU A 164 -7.25 8.93 6.59
N ASP A 165 -6.80 8.68 5.35
CA ASP A 165 -6.62 9.68 4.29
C ASP A 165 -7.55 9.36 3.12
N VAL A 166 -8.86 9.41 3.37
CA VAL A 166 -9.91 9.23 2.36
C VAL A 166 -10.73 10.50 2.27
N GLY A 167 -11.17 10.85 1.08
CA GLY A 167 -12.07 11.96 0.83
C GLY A 167 -13.50 11.47 0.67
N ALA A 168 -14.44 12.39 0.75
CA ALA A 168 -15.86 12.15 0.45
C ALA A 168 -16.10 11.79 -1.05
N ASP A 169 -15.04 11.84 -1.87
CA ASP A 169 -15.00 11.45 -3.28
C ASP A 169 -14.79 9.93 -3.49
N LYS A 170 -14.41 9.22 -2.44
CA LYS A 170 -14.36 7.74 -2.46
C LYS A 170 -15.44 7.24 -1.52
N PRO A 171 -16.38 6.41 -1.99
CA PRO A 171 -17.56 6.06 -1.22
C PRO A 171 -17.20 5.16 -0.02
N LEU A 172 -16.98 5.81 1.13
CA LEU A 172 -17.35 5.21 2.41
C LEU A 172 -18.88 5.33 2.61
N ASP A 173 -19.49 6.31 1.93
CA ASP A 173 -20.95 6.52 1.81
C ASP A 173 -21.33 6.76 0.35
N HIS A 174 -22.46 6.21 -0.08
CA HIS A 174 -23.01 6.22 -1.45
C HIS A 174 -23.46 7.62 -1.98
N HIS A 175 -22.91 8.71 -1.47
CA HIS A 175 -23.22 10.05 -1.92
C HIS A 175 -22.12 10.59 -2.84
N GLU A 176 -22.39 10.53 -4.14
CA GLU A 176 -21.61 11.24 -5.16
C GLU A 176 -21.69 12.75 -4.92
N HIS A 177 -20.68 13.30 -4.27
CA HIS A 177 -20.45 14.75 -4.30
C HIS A 177 -19.44 15.07 -5.40
N ASN A 178 -19.89 15.70 -6.45
CA ASN A 178 -19.06 16.28 -7.52
C ASN A 178 -18.21 17.42 -6.92
N ILE A 179 -17.07 17.10 -6.31
CA ILE A 179 -16.16 18.08 -5.74
C ILE A 179 -15.15 18.47 -6.82
N LEU A 180 -15.17 19.74 -7.24
CA LEU A 180 -14.28 20.30 -8.27
C LEU A 180 -12.79 20.15 -7.92
N ASN A 181 -12.44 20.10 -6.63
CA ASN A 181 -11.09 19.85 -6.15
C ASN A 181 -11.10 18.97 -4.88
N PRO A 182 -10.96 17.65 -5.01
CA PRO A 182 -11.02 16.71 -3.89
C PRO A 182 -10.00 16.99 -2.76
N ALA A 183 -8.86 17.57 -3.10
CA ALA A 183 -7.82 17.89 -2.12
C ALA A 183 -8.24 19.01 -1.15
N LEU A 184 -9.13 19.91 -1.56
CA LEU A 184 -9.64 21.01 -0.74
C LEU A 184 -10.95 20.66 -0.02
N GLY A 185 -11.55 19.52 -0.34
CA GLY A 185 -12.82 19.06 0.21
C GLY A 185 -12.70 18.45 1.61
N LEU A 186 -13.80 17.78 2.01
CA LEU A 186 -13.89 17.02 3.26
C LEU A 186 -13.08 15.74 3.15
N ARG A 187 -11.85 15.78 3.63
CA ARG A 187 -10.86 14.71 3.48
C ARG A 187 -9.94 14.62 4.70
N ALA A 188 -9.41 13.42 4.94
CA ALA A 188 -8.39 13.15 5.94
C ALA A 188 -8.80 13.67 7.33
N ILE A 189 -7.98 14.50 7.98
CA ILE A 189 -8.29 15.03 9.31
C ILE A 189 -9.62 15.79 9.36
N ARG A 190 -9.99 16.52 8.31
CA ARG A 190 -11.28 17.24 8.26
C ARG A 190 -12.46 16.28 8.32
N TYR A 191 -12.36 15.14 7.61
CA TYR A 191 -13.36 14.08 7.66
C TYR A 191 -13.36 13.40 9.03
N CYS A 192 -12.18 13.08 9.57
CA CYS A 192 -12.03 12.46 10.89
C CYS A 192 -12.62 13.31 12.02
N LEU A 193 -12.45 14.64 11.96
CA LEU A 193 -13.02 15.55 12.96
C LEU A 193 -14.53 15.72 12.81
N LYS A 194 -15.07 15.59 11.59
CA LYS A 194 -16.52 15.60 11.34
C LYS A 194 -17.18 14.31 11.80
N GLU A 195 -16.49 13.17 11.63
CA GLU A 195 -16.94 11.83 11.99
C GLU A 195 -16.09 11.26 13.15
N PRO A 196 -16.19 11.83 14.35
CA PRO A 196 -15.25 11.55 15.44
C PRO A 196 -15.22 10.09 15.88
N GLN A 197 -16.29 9.32 15.70
CA GLN A 197 -16.32 7.90 16.05
C GLN A 197 -15.37 7.07 15.20
N ILE A 198 -15.25 7.40 13.89
CA ILE A 198 -14.31 6.71 12.98
C ILE A 198 -12.87 6.98 13.46
N PHE A 199 -12.58 8.23 13.78
CA PHE A 199 -11.25 8.62 14.23
C PHE A 199 -10.89 8.00 15.58
N LEU A 200 -11.79 8.06 16.57
CA LEU A 200 -11.59 7.45 17.90
C LEU A 200 -11.40 5.93 17.81
N THR A 201 -12.18 5.25 16.98
CA THR A 201 -12.01 3.82 16.73
C THR A 201 -10.63 3.49 16.20
N GLN A 202 -10.14 4.28 15.22
CA GLN A 202 -8.80 4.11 14.67
C GLN A 202 -7.70 4.43 15.70
N LEU A 203 -7.83 5.54 16.44
CA LEU A 203 -6.86 5.92 17.46
C LEU A 203 -6.72 4.85 18.55
N ARG A 204 -7.85 4.30 19.05
CA ARG A 204 -7.83 3.21 20.03
C ARG A 204 -7.12 1.97 19.49
N ALA A 205 -7.40 1.58 18.24
CA ALA A 205 -6.73 0.47 17.60
C ALA A 205 -5.21 0.67 17.50
N ILE A 206 -4.77 1.89 17.13
CA ILE A 206 -3.34 2.24 17.06
C ILE A 206 -2.69 2.21 18.45
N LEU A 207 -3.34 2.81 19.44
CA LEU A 207 -2.82 2.85 20.83
C LEU A 207 -2.74 1.43 21.42
N ARG A 208 -3.70 0.56 21.16
CA ARG A 208 -3.63 -0.85 21.54
C ARG A 208 -2.44 -1.54 20.87
N ALA A 209 -2.19 -1.26 19.58
CA ALA A 209 -1.06 -1.85 18.86
C ALA A 209 0.30 -1.36 19.39
N SER A 210 0.38 -0.16 19.95
CA SER A 210 1.63 0.40 20.51
C SER A 210 2.17 -0.37 21.71
N THR A 211 1.34 -1.19 22.37
CA THR A 211 1.79 -2.08 23.44
C THR A 211 2.72 -3.20 22.95
N PHE A 212 2.80 -3.43 21.63
CA PHE A 212 3.63 -4.47 21.01
C PHE A 212 4.92 -3.94 20.38
N GLY A 213 5.15 -2.63 20.38
CA GLY A 213 6.36 -2.01 19.85
C GLY A 213 6.21 -0.50 19.62
N THR A 214 7.24 0.12 19.08
CA THR A 214 7.26 1.58 18.85
C THR A 214 6.31 1.96 17.70
N VAL A 215 5.31 2.76 18.01
CA VAL A 215 4.33 3.26 17.04
C VAL A 215 4.35 4.79 17.03
N HIS A 216 4.37 5.36 15.84
CA HIS A 216 4.13 6.78 15.60
C HIS A 216 2.81 6.97 14.88
N ILE A 217 2.07 8.02 15.24
CA ILE A 217 0.82 8.40 14.56
C ILE A 217 1.13 9.55 13.60
N LEU A 218 0.78 9.39 12.32
CA LEU A 218 0.84 10.45 11.34
C LEU A 218 -0.58 10.89 11.01
N ILE A 219 -0.89 12.15 11.28
CA ILE A 219 -2.18 12.76 10.95
C ILE A 219 -2.03 13.54 9.65
N PRO A 220 -2.69 13.11 8.56
CA PRO A 220 -2.51 13.72 7.25
C PRO A 220 -3.32 15.01 7.09
N MET A 221 -2.83 15.89 6.20
CA MET A 221 -3.52 17.08 5.70
C MET A 221 -3.90 18.11 6.76
N ILE A 222 -3.14 18.24 7.84
CA ILE A 222 -3.31 19.33 8.81
C ILE A 222 -3.00 20.66 8.11
N ALA A 223 -3.94 21.61 8.21
CA ALA A 223 -3.83 22.94 7.64
C ALA A 223 -3.90 24.04 8.71
N HIS A 224 -4.48 23.77 9.88
CA HIS A 224 -4.70 24.75 10.95
C HIS A 224 -4.31 24.21 12.31
N ALA A 225 -3.84 25.10 13.20
CA ALA A 225 -3.41 24.74 14.56
C ALA A 225 -4.54 24.08 15.38
N PHE A 226 -5.78 24.53 15.22
CA PHE A 226 -6.92 23.96 15.95
C PHE A 226 -7.16 22.47 15.61
N GLU A 227 -6.80 22.01 14.40
CA GLU A 227 -6.91 20.60 14.02
C GLU A 227 -5.92 19.75 14.83
N ILE A 228 -4.75 20.32 15.16
CA ILE A 228 -3.78 19.68 16.05
C ILE A 228 -4.35 19.57 17.46
N ASP A 229 -4.86 20.68 17.99
CA ASP A 229 -5.42 20.74 19.35
C ASP A 229 -6.59 19.75 19.53
N GLN A 230 -7.49 19.70 18.55
CA GLN A 230 -8.61 18.76 18.56
C GLN A 230 -8.13 17.30 18.47
N SER A 231 -7.14 17.02 17.61
CA SER A 231 -6.58 15.68 17.47
C SER A 231 -5.91 15.21 18.76
N LEU A 232 -5.12 16.09 19.40
CA LEU A 232 -4.47 15.79 20.69
C LEU A 232 -5.50 15.58 21.81
N ALA A 233 -6.56 16.37 21.83
CA ALA A 233 -7.66 16.20 22.80
C ALA A 233 -8.35 14.82 22.63
N MET A 234 -8.53 14.36 21.38
CA MET A 234 -9.12 13.04 21.10
C MET A 234 -8.17 11.87 21.42
N ILE A 235 -6.86 12.07 21.26
CA ILE A 235 -5.85 11.05 21.63
C ILE A 235 -5.79 10.90 23.17
N SER A 236 -6.10 11.97 23.91
CA SER A 236 -6.04 11.98 25.38
C SER A 236 -7.30 11.44 26.07
N GLN A 237 -8.36 11.12 25.31
CA GLN A 237 -9.60 10.49 25.80
C GLN A 237 -9.41 8.97 26.00
#